data_2d4e73d01d41ea7ae3f492176bcd6a4b
#
_entry.id   2d4e73d01d41ea7ae3f492176bcd6a4b
#
_cell.length_a   1.000
_cell.length_b   1.000
_cell.length_c   1.000
_cell.angle_alpha   90.00
_cell.angle_beta   90.00
_cell.angle_gamma   90.00
#
_symmetry.space_group_name_H-M   'P 1'
#
loop_
_entity.id
_entity.type
_entity.pdbx_description
1 polymer ?
#
loop_
_entity_poly.entity_id
_entity_poly.type
_entity_poly.pdbx_seq_one_letter_code
_entity_poly.pdbx_strand_id
1 'polypeptide(L)'
;MISLSLIVPTADGEGLSALFDSLRPQLSERDEVLIVGDTHSNSLHEVETLVCAEGFHWLTQDVGYHAWGHPQINHGISQAQGEYLVFNDDDDLFTENALAIIREVGSSLSPPLPMMFRFHSGRNGTLWQNQAVVCGQIGGHEFVCPNDPARLGKWSDRYEGDFDFIESTLALWPKDSLVWRPEIIALAR
;
A
#
# COMPACT_ATOMS: atom_id res chain seq x y z
N MET A 1 4.11 -18.68 -6.94
CA MET A 1 3.49 -17.75 -5.96
C MET A 1 4.12 -16.39 -6.20
N ILE A 2 3.33 -15.35 -6.40
CA ILE A 2 3.82 -13.98 -6.61
C ILE A 2 4.46 -13.43 -5.33
N SER A 3 5.40 -12.48 -5.48
CA SER A 3 6.02 -11.72 -4.38
C SER A 3 5.36 -10.34 -4.26
N LEU A 4 5.29 -9.83 -3.01
CA LEU A 4 4.66 -8.56 -2.70
C LEU A 4 5.69 -7.58 -2.12
N SER A 5 5.62 -6.31 -2.52
CA SER A 5 6.26 -5.20 -1.83
C SER A 5 5.17 -4.42 -1.09
N LEU A 6 5.20 -4.48 0.24
CA LEU A 6 4.29 -3.72 1.09
C LEU A 6 4.96 -2.39 1.45
N ILE A 7 4.35 -1.28 1.06
CA ILE A 7 4.91 0.06 1.23
C ILE A 7 4.07 0.82 2.25
N VAL A 8 4.71 1.27 3.31
CA VAL A 8 4.06 1.95 4.44
C VAL A 8 4.82 3.24 4.74
N PRO A 9 4.21 4.41 4.54
CA PRO A 9 4.75 5.66 5.01
C PRO A 9 4.55 5.77 6.53
N THR A 10 5.45 6.43 7.23
CA THR A 10 5.27 6.74 8.64
C THR A 10 5.88 8.09 9.01
N ALA A 11 5.25 8.79 9.95
CA ALA A 11 5.78 10.01 10.53
C ALA A 11 6.38 9.76 11.91
N ASP A 12 5.69 9.06 12.80
CA ASP A 12 6.08 8.85 14.20
C ASP A 12 6.02 7.40 14.66
N GLY A 13 5.46 6.50 13.85
CA GLY A 13 5.40 5.06 14.11
C GLY A 13 4.34 4.62 15.10
N GLU A 14 3.39 5.49 15.51
CA GLU A 14 2.41 5.17 16.57
C GLU A 14 1.60 3.90 16.30
N GLY A 15 1.26 3.60 15.06
CA GLY A 15 0.45 2.44 14.65
C GLY A 15 1.25 1.18 14.29
N LEU A 16 2.55 1.31 14.01
CA LEU A 16 3.37 0.26 13.40
C LEU A 16 3.34 -1.09 14.12
N SER A 17 3.37 -1.10 15.46
CA SER A 17 3.35 -2.36 16.21
C SER A 17 2.11 -3.20 15.89
N ALA A 18 0.95 -2.59 15.81
CA ALA A 18 -0.29 -3.28 15.51
C ALA A 18 -0.38 -3.68 14.02
N LEU A 19 0.11 -2.83 13.12
CA LEU A 19 0.27 -3.18 11.72
C LEU A 19 1.17 -4.42 11.58
N PHE A 20 2.33 -4.46 12.24
CA PHE A 20 3.25 -5.60 12.20
C PHE A 20 2.61 -6.88 12.74
N ASP A 21 1.82 -6.79 13.81
CA ASP A 21 1.07 -7.94 14.34
C ASP A 21 0.07 -8.49 13.32
N SER A 22 -0.55 -7.62 12.52
CA SER A 22 -1.47 -8.02 11.44
C SER A 22 -0.77 -8.62 10.23
N LEU A 23 0.47 -8.16 9.95
CA LEU A 23 1.26 -8.58 8.80
C LEU A 23 2.04 -9.88 9.03
N ARG A 24 2.76 -9.95 10.15
CA ARG A 24 3.76 -11.01 10.44
C ARG A 24 3.27 -12.42 10.15
N PRO A 25 2.04 -12.85 10.55
CA PRO A 25 1.57 -14.21 10.27
C PRO A 25 1.27 -14.48 8.80
N GLN A 26 1.24 -13.46 7.94
CA GLN A 26 0.82 -13.54 6.54
C GLN A 26 1.98 -13.42 5.55
N LEU A 27 3.15 -12.95 6.00
CA LEU A 27 4.32 -12.75 5.15
C LEU A 27 4.90 -14.08 4.67
N SER A 28 5.43 -14.08 3.47
CA SER A 28 6.25 -15.15 2.91
C SER A 28 7.71 -14.68 2.76
N GLU A 29 8.64 -15.62 2.64
CA GLU A 29 10.07 -15.31 2.41
C GLU A 29 10.35 -14.54 1.12
N ARG A 30 9.36 -14.40 0.24
CA ARG A 30 9.48 -13.69 -1.03
C ARG A 30 8.96 -12.26 -0.95
N ASP A 31 8.31 -11.91 0.14
CA ASP A 31 7.76 -10.58 0.33
C ASP A 31 8.78 -9.65 0.99
N GLU A 32 8.62 -8.37 0.75
CA GLU A 32 9.35 -7.33 1.45
C GLU A 32 8.38 -6.31 2.04
N VAL A 33 8.75 -5.76 3.18
CA VAL A 33 8.03 -4.67 3.85
C VAL A 33 8.96 -3.47 3.87
N LEU A 34 8.55 -2.39 3.21
CA LEU A 34 9.28 -1.14 3.07
C LEU A 34 8.60 -0.08 3.94
N ILE A 35 9.18 0.22 5.09
CA ILE A 35 8.71 1.28 5.97
C ILE A 35 9.52 2.54 5.64
N VAL A 36 8.82 3.62 5.27
CA VAL A 36 9.47 4.85 4.81
C VAL A 36 9.14 6.00 5.76
N GLY A 37 10.13 6.37 6.57
CA GLY A 37 10.03 7.46 7.56
C GLY A 37 10.29 8.84 6.97
N ASP A 38 9.74 9.88 7.63
CA ASP A 38 10.08 11.27 7.36
C ASP A 38 11.33 11.67 8.17
N THR A 39 12.37 12.19 7.51
CA THR A 39 13.60 12.63 8.16
C THR A 39 13.39 13.76 9.19
N HIS A 40 12.25 14.45 9.15
CA HIS A 40 11.86 15.47 10.12
C HIS A 40 11.18 14.92 11.38
N SER A 41 10.94 13.60 11.44
CA SER A 41 10.34 12.97 12.62
C SER A 41 11.25 13.04 13.84
N ASN A 42 10.68 13.39 14.99
CA ASN A 42 11.39 13.36 16.27
C ASN A 42 11.64 11.94 16.79
N SER A 43 10.86 10.96 16.30
CA SER A 43 10.92 9.55 16.69
C SER A 43 11.71 8.68 15.69
N LEU A 44 12.44 9.29 14.77
CA LEU A 44 13.09 8.60 13.64
C LEU A 44 13.93 7.39 14.06
N HIS A 45 14.75 7.55 15.10
CA HIS A 45 15.65 6.49 15.58
C HIS A 45 14.90 5.36 16.29
N GLU A 46 13.87 5.68 17.06
CA GLU A 46 13.01 4.69 17.73
C GLU A 46 12.25 3.86 16.69
N VAL A 47 11.71 4.51 15.68
CA VAL A 47 10.98 3.85 14.58
C VAL A 47 11.93 2.96 13.77
N GLU A 48 13.11 3.44 13.39
CA GLU A 48 14.14 2.64 12.72
C GLU A 48 14.48 1.38 13.53
N THR A 49 14.69 1.54 14.84
CA THR A 49 15.01 0.41 15.72
C THR A 49 13.89 -0.63 15.74
N LEU A 50 12.63 -0.18 15.82
CA LEU A 50 11.47 -1.05 15.78
C LEU A 50 11.38 -1.81 14.44
N VAL A 51 11.51 -1.12 13.33
CA VAL A 51 11.41 -1.69 11.97
C VAL A 51 12.52 -2.71 11.72
N CYS A 52 13.77 -2.38 12.09
CA CYS A 52 14.90 -3.27 11.92
C CYS A 52 14.82 -4.52 12.81
N ALA A 53 14.23 -4.41 14.01
CA ALA A 53 14.01 -5.57 14.89
C ALA A 53 13.04 -6.60 14.28
N GLU A 54 12.12 -6.18 13.43
CA GLU A 54 11.21 -7.06 12.67
C GLU A 54 11.87 -7.68 11.42
N GLY A 55 13.06 -7.20 11.04
CA GLY A 55 13.74 -7.60 9.80
C GLY A 55 13.16 -6.94 8.55
N PHE A 56 12.41 -5.85 8.70
CA PHE A 56 11.84 -5.06 7.61
C PHE A 56 12.84 -4.04 7.08
N HIS A 57 12.61 -3.53 5.88
CA HIS A 57 13.44 -2.49 5.27
C HIS A 57 13.06 -1.12 5.80
N TRP A 58 14.04 -0.42 6.36
CA TRP A 58 13.89 0.97 6.75
C TRP A 58 14.43 1.88 5.67
N LEU A 59 13.60 2.82 5.23
CA LEU A 59 13.93 3.88 4.28
C LEU A 59 13.57 5.23 4.88
N THR A 60 14.20 6.30 4.40
CA THR A 60 13.86 7.66 4.82
C THR A 60 13.68 8.57 3.63
N GLN A 61 12.76 9.53 3.76
CA GLN A 61 12.48 10.56 2.77
C GLN A 61 12.38 11.91 3.45
N ASP A 62 13.03 12.91 2.86
CA ASP A 62 12.90 14.30 3.30
C ASP A 62 11.61 14.90 2.74
N VAL A 63 10.60 15.05 3.60
CA VAL A 63 9.24 15.45 3.16
C VAL A 63 8.77 16.71 3.86
N GLY A 64 8.97 16.79 5.19
CA GLY A 64 8.28 17.78 6.01
C GLY A 64 6.78 17.52 6.16
N TYR A 65 6.25 18.16 7.14
CA TYR A 65 4.92 17.90 7.71
C TYR A 65 3.80 18.20 6.74
N HIS A 66 3.05 17.60 6.12
CA HIS A 66 1.80 17.86 5.36
C HIS A 66 1.64 17.17 3.98
N ALA A 67 2.42 16.13 3.71
CA ALA A 67 2.30 15.46 2.41
C ALA A 67 1.60 14.08 2.48
N TRP A 68 0.84 13.79 3.55
CA TRP A 68 0.04 12.55 3.73
C TRP A 68 0.80 11.26 3.41
N GLY A 69 2.12 11.23 3.57
CA GLY A 69 2.96 10.07 3.25
C GLY A 69 3.22 9.85 1.75
N HIS A 70 2.69 10.66 0.86
CA HIS A 70 2.78 10.42 -0.58
C HIS A 70 4.22 10.45 -1.14
N PRO A 71 5.11 11.35 -0.74
CA PRO A 71 6.52 11.30 -1.14
C PRO A 71 7.23 10.05 -0.62
N GLN A 72 6.92 9.61 0.60
CA GLN A 72 7.45 8.36 1.16
C GLN A 72 7.00 7.16 0.33
N ILE A 73 5.71 7.10 -0.03
CA ILE A 73 5.18 6.02 -0.88
C ILE A 73 5.88 6.03 -2.24
N ASN A 74 6.03 7.18 -2.89
CA ASN A 74 6.76 7.29 -4.16
C ASN A 74 8.22 6.81 -4.01
N HIS A 75 8.88 7.12 -2.89
CA HIS A 75 10.22 6.62 -2.61
C HIS A 75 10.22 5.10 -2.43
N GLY A 76 9.30 4.56 -1.63
CA GLY A 76 9.12 3.11 -1.47
C GLY A 76 8.89 2.38 -2.79
N ILE A 77 8.02 2.90 -3.65
CA ILE A 77 7.79 2.36 -5.01
C ILE A 77 9.12 2.26 -5.79
N SER A 78 9.97 3.29 -5.70
CA SER A 78 11.25 3.31 -6.43
C SER A 78 12.26 2.25 -5.94
N GLN A 79 12.08 1.71 -4.73
CA GLN A 79 12.94 0.69 -4.12
C GLN A 79 12.34 -0.72 -4.17
N ALA A 80 11.04 -0.83 -4.47
CA ALA A 80 10.29 -2.06 -4.45
C ALA A 80 10.78 -3.08 -5.50
N GLN A 81 10.91 -4.36 -5.10
CA GLN A 81 11.40 -5.46 -5.92
C GLN A 81 10.37 -6.59 -6.11
N GLY A 82 9.28 -6.58 -5.33
CA GLY A 82 8.19 -7.55 -5.48
C GLY A 82 7.45 -7.40 -6.81
N GLU A 83 6.74 -8.45 -7.20
CA GLU A 83 5.97 -8.49 -8.46
C GLU A 83 4.72 -7.60 -8.39
N TYR A 84 4.18 -7.36 -7.17
CA TYR A 84 3.04 -6.50 -6.93
C TYR A 84 3.31 -5.54 -5.78
N LEU A 85 2.79 -4.32 -5.92
CA LEU A 85 2.82 -3.29 -4.90
C LEU A 85 1.52 -3.31 -4.10
N VAL A 86 1.65 -3.20 -2.78
CA VAL A 86 0.56 -3.12 -1.80
C VAL A 86 0.84 -1.92 -0.90
N PHE A 87 -0.17 -1.11 -0.61
CA PHE A 87 -0.03 0.12 0.17
C PHE A 87 -0.87 0.03 1.45
N ASN A 88 -0.38 0.58 2.53
CA ASN A 88 -1.13 0.74 3.77
C ASN A 88 -0.57 1.91 4.57
N ASP A 89 -1.37 2.52 5.44
CA ASP A 89 -0.89 3.53 6.38
C ASP A 89 -0.37 2.86 7.66
N ASP A 90 0.48 3.55 8.43
CA ASP A 90 1.15 2.99 9.59
C ASP A 90 0.21 2.72 10.77
N ASP A 91 -0.96 3.35 10.82
CA ASP A 91 -2.01 3.18 11.83
C ASP A 91 -3.16 2.23 11.41
N ASP A 92 -3.13 1.69 10.19
CA ASP A 92 -4.14 0.79 9.65
C ASP A 92 -3.70 -0.70 9.71
N LEU A 93 -4.63 -1.62 9.51
CA LEU A 93 -4.40 -3.06 9.66
C LEU A 93 -4.75 -3.82 8.39
N PHE A 94 -4.00 -4.90 8.12
CA PHE A 94 -4.47 -5.92 7.17
C PHE A 94 -5.48 -6.85 7.84
N THR A 95 -6.52 -7.26 7.10
CA THR A 95 -7.42 -8.31 7.55
C THR A 95 -6.73 -9.66 7.60
N GLU A 96 -7.27 -10.61 8.35
CA GLU A 96 -6.82 -11.99 8.32
C GLU A 96 -6.87 -12.55 6.88
N ASN A 97 -5.78 -13.19 6.44
CA ASN A 97 -5.62 -13.74 5.10
C ASN A 97 -5.55 -12.73 3.93
N ALA A 98 -5.46 -11.42 4.19
CA ALA A 98 -5.37 -10.41 3.13
C ALA A 98 -4.29 -10.72 2.09
N LEU A 99 -3.05 -11.00 2.54
CA LEU A 99 -1.95 -11.27 1.64
C LEU A 99 -2.10 -12.62 0.90
N ALA A 100 -2.74 -13.60 1.52
CA ALA A 100 -3.05 -14.88 0.87
C ALA A 100 -4.06 -14.67 -0.27
N ILE A 101 -5.11 -13.87 -0.03
CA ILE A 101 -6.11 -13.50 -1.03
C ILE A 101 -5.46 -12.75 -2.20
N ILE A 102 -4.62 -11.74 -1.90
CA ILE A 102 -3.90 -10.98 -2.93
C ILE A 102 -3.06 -11.92 -3.80
N ARG A 103 -2.31 -12.84 -3.18
CA ARG A 103 -1.47 -13.80 -3.91
C ARG A 103 -2.27 -14.78 -4.74
N GLU A 104 -3.39 -15.28 -4.23
CA GLU A 104 -4.29 -16.19 -4.96
C GLU A 104 -4.80 -15.52 -6.23
N VAL A 105 -5.35 -14.32 -6.10
CA VAL A 105 -5.89 -13.56 -7.23
C VAL A 105 -4.77 -13.21 -8.21
N GLY A 106 -3.68 -12.58 -7.75
CA GLY A 106 -2.57 -12.17 -8.61
C GLY A 106 -1.91 -13.33 -9.35
N SER A 107 -1.78 -14.51 -8.70
CA SER A 107 -1.22 -15.71 -9.35
C SER A 107 -2.14 -16.29 -10.43
N SER A 108 -3.43 -16.00 -10.39
CA SER A 108 -4.40 -16.44 -11.40
C SER A 108 -4.43 -15.57 -12.65
N LEU A 109 -3.84 -14.36 -12.58
CA LEU A 109 -3.82 -13.38 -13.67
C LEU A 109 -2.60 -13.57 -14.58
N SER A 110 -2.85 -13.75 -15.87
CA SER A 110 -1.81 -13.85 -16.89
C SER A 110 -2.26 -13.15 -18.18
N PRO A 111 -1.67 -12.01 -18.53
CA PRO A 111 -0.60 -11.28 -17.81
C PRO A 111 -1.04 -10.72 -16.45
N PRO A 112 -0.09 -10.28 -15.58
CA PRO A 112 -0.42 -9.56 -14.35
C PRO A 112 -1.27 -8.32 -14.62
N LEU A 113 -2.29 -8.07 -13.79
CA LEU A 113 -3.23 -6.94 -13.93
C LEU A 113 -3.40 -6.20 -12.60
N PRO A 114 -3.75 -4.90 -12.62
CA PRO A 114 -4.16 -4.19 -11.42
C PRO A 114 -5.41 -4.79 -10.79
N MET A 115 -5.47 -4.79 -9.47
CA MET A 115 -6.58 -5.32 -8.66
C MET A 115 -7.10 -4.24 -7.72
N MET A 116 -8.42 -4.18 -7.54
CA MET A 116 -9.10 -3.32 -6.58
C MET A 116 -9.89 -4.20 -5.63
N PHE A 117 -9.45 -4.29 -4.41
CA PHE A 117 -10.12 -4.99 -3.32
C PHE A 117 -11.08 -4.04 -2.59
N ARG A 118 -11.53 -4.39 -1.41
CA ARG A 118 -12.24 -3.49 -0.51
C ARG A 118 -11.44 -3.19 0.73
N PHE A 119 -11.75 -2.06 1.32
CA PHE A 119 -11.21 -1.59 2.58
C PHE A 119 -12.35 -1.12 3.49
N HIS A 120 -12.25 -1.31 4.79
CA HIS A 120 -13.26 -0.89 5.73
C HIS A 120 -12.71 0.24 6.62
N SER A 121 -13.39 1.38 6.59
CA SER A 121 -13.12 2.53 7.46
C SER A 121 -14.25 2.71 8.45
N GLY A 122 -13.91 2.95 9.71
CA GLY A 122 -14.90 3.24 10.74
C GLY A 122 -15.73 4.51 10.46
N ARG A 123 -15.22 5.43 9.62
CA ARG A 123 -15.93 6.67 9.23
C ARG A 123 -16.79 6.50 7.99
N ASN A 124 -16.28 5.81 6.97
CA ASN A 124 -16.87 5.77 5.63
C ASN A 124 -17.54 4.42 5.31
N GLY A 125 -17.49 3.45 6.24
CA GLY A 125 -17.93 2.10 5.99
C GLY A 125 -17.01 1.36 5.03
N THR A 126 -17.54 0.39 4.30
CA THR A 126 -16.74 -0.39 3.34
C THR A 126 -16.68 0.33 2.00
N LEU A 127 -15.50 0.67 1.56
CA LEU A 127 -15.22 1.18 0.21
C LEU A 127 -14.80 -0.03 -0.65
N TRP A 128 -15.08 -0.10 -1.86
CA TRP A 128 -15.94 0.72 -2.72
C TRP A 128 -17.40 0.24 -2.67
N GLN A 129 -18.35 1.11 -3.07
CA GLN A 129 -19.78 0.74 -3.16
C GLN A 129 -20.11 0.19 -4.55
N ASN A 130 -19.51 0.78 -5.57
CA ASN A 130 -19.68 0.41 -6.98
C ASN A 130 -18.32 0.21 -7.62
N GLN A 131 -18.25 -0.66 -8.64
CA GLN A 131 -17.04 -0.89 -9.43
C GLN A 131 -16.76 0.31 -10.35
N ALA A 132 -16.38 1.44 -9.75
CA ALA A 132 -16.10 2.68 -10.43
C ALA A 132 -14.92 3.41 -9.78
N VAL A 133 -14.00 3.89 -10.61
CA VAL A 133 -12.88 4.72 -10.19
C VAL A 133 -13.39 6.14 -9.99
N VAL A 134 -13.72 6.47 -8.74
CA VAL A 134 -14.31 7.77 -8.37
C VAL A 134 -13.60 8.30 -7.12
N CYS A 135 -13.16 9.56 -7.18
CA CYS A 135 -12.50 10.24 -6.06
C CYS A 135 -13.36 10.18 -4.78
N GLY A 136 -12.74 9.78 -3.67
CA GLY A 136 -13.40 9.60 -2.37
C GLY A 136 -14.21 8.30 -2.23
N GLN A 137 -14.24 7.43 -3.25
CA GLN A 137 -14.87 6.10 -3.19
C GLN A 137 -13.87 4.95 -3.31
N ILE A 138 -12.63 5.26 -3.59
CA ILE A 138 -11.49 4.33 -3.64
C ILE A 138 -10.28 5.00 -2.97
N GLY A 139 -9.33 4.21 -2.53
CA GLY A 139 -8.10 4.67 -1.87
C GLY A 139 -6.91 3.75 -2.10
N GLY A 140 -5.77 4.14 -1.58
CA GLY A 140 -4.52 3.40 -1.73
C GLY A 140 -4.55 2.00 -1.12
N HIS A 141 -5.20 1.83 0.04
CA HIS A 141 -5.25 0.59 0.81
C HIS A 141 -5.89 -0.60 0.08
N GLU A 142 -6.72 -0.34 -0.88
CA GLU A 142 -7.46 -1.37 -1.63
C GLU A 142 -6.89 -1.63 -3.02
N PHE A 143 -5.96 -0.76 -3.47
CA PHE A 143 -5.36 -0.87 -4.79
C PHE A 143 -4.05 -1.66 -4.74
N VAL A 144 -4.03 -2.77 -5.46
CA VAL A 144 -2.85 -3.63 -5.63
C VAL A 144 -2.49 -3.68 -7.11
N CYS A 145 -1.28 -3.28 -7.46
CA CYS A 145 -0.89 -3.19 -8.86
C CYS A 145 0.44 -3.89 -9.15
N PRO A 146 0.63 -4.41 -10.38
CA PRO A 146 1.92 -4.94 -10.80
C PRO A 146 3.03 -3.88 -10.67
N ASN A 147 4.19 -4.29 -10.20
CA ASN A 147 5.38 -3.44 -10.13
C ASN A 147 6.02 -3.31 -11.53
N ASP A 148 5.35 -2.57 -12.40
CA ASP A 148 5.84 -2.26 -13.75
C ASP A 148 6.11 -0.75 -13.86
N PRO A 149 7.37 -0.28 -13.73
CA PRO A 149 7.69 1.15 -13.74
C PRO A 149 7.23 1.90 -14.99
N ALA A 150 7.02 1.19 -16.11
CA ALA A 150 6.50 1.80 -17.34
C ALA A 150 4.97 2.04 -17.28
N ARG A 151 4.29 1.49 -16.29
CA ARG A 151 2.83 1.52 -16.14
C ARG A 151 2.37 1.96 -14.75
N LEU A 152 3.22 2.64 -14.00
CA LEU A 152 2.88 3.23 -12.72
C LEU A 152 2.72 4.74 -12.85
N GLY A 153 1.66 5.26 -12.24
CA GLY A 153 1.46 6.69 -12.01
C GLY A 153 2.35 7.20 -10.88
N LYS A 154 1.96 8.34 -10.33
CA LYS A 154 2.65 8.97 -9.21
C LYS A 154 1.64 9.49 -8.20
N TRP A 155 1.89 9.25 -6.92
CA TRP A 155 1.18 9.90 -5.83
C TRP A 155 1.51 11.39 -5.84
N SER A 156 0.48 12.22 -5.95
CA SER A 156 0.63 13.68 -5.98
C SER A 156 0.69 14.25 -4.56
N ASP A 157 1.17 15.50 -4.44
CA ASP A 157 1.33 16.19 -3.16
C ASP A 157 0.03 16.87 -2.70
N ARG A 158 -1.12 16.24 -2.90
CA ARG A 158 -2.43 16.72 -2.43
C ARG A 158 -3.18 15.62 -1.68
N TYR A 159 -4.22 15.98 -0.93
CA TYR A 159 -4.97 15.04 -0.09
C TYR A 159 -5.46 13.80 -0.87
N GLU A 160 -5.94 13.98 -2.09
CA GLU A 160 -6.42 12.90 -2.97
C GLU A 160 -5.30 12.27 -3.83
N GLY A 161 -4.06 12.29 -3.34
CA GLY A 161 -2.92 11.77 -4.09
C GLY A 161 -2.96 10.26 -4.35
N ASP A 162 -3.67 9.50 -3.53
CA ASP A 162 -4.01 8.10 -3.75
C ASP A 162 -4.89 7.93 -5.00
N PHE A 163 -5.94 8.74 -5.13
CA PHE A 163 -6.79 8.74 -6.31
C PHE A 163 -6.01 9.12 -7.58
N ASP A 164 -5.15 10.15 -7.51
CA ASP A 164 -4.32 10.56 -8.64
C ASP A 164 -3.37 9.46 -9.09
N PHE A 165 -2.78 8.73 -8.13
CA PHE A 165 -1.93 7.58 -8.43
C PHE A 165 -2.72 6.46 -9.13
N ILE A 166 -3.89 6.10 -8.60
CA ILE A 166 -4.74 5.04 -9.16
C ILE A 166 -5.18 5.43 -10.57
N GLU A 167 -5.73 6.64 -10.75
CA GLU A 167 -6.22 7.12 -12.04
C GLU A 167 -5.09 7.18 -13.07
N SER A 168 -3.94 7.79 -12.73
CA SER A 168 -2.79 7.89 -13.62
C SER A 168 -2.17 6.53 -13.93
N THR A 169 -2.14 5.61 -12.96
CA THR A 169 -1.69 4.22 -13.21
C THR A 169 -2.64 3.54 -14.20
N LEU A 170 -3.94 3.55 -13.94
CA LEU A 170 -4.92 2.87 -14.79
C LEU A 170 -4.96 3.43 -16.22
N ALA A 171 -4.64 4.72 -16.41
CA ALA A 171 -4.51 5.32 -17.75
C ALA A 171 -3.38 4.71 -18.60
N LEU A 172 -2.40 4.04 -17.97
CA LEU A 172 -1.29 3.35 -18.65
C LEU A 172 -1.59 1.87 -18.95
N TRP A 173 -2.72 1.37 -18.47
CA TRP A 173 -3.18 0.00 -18.69
C TRP A 173 -4.28 -0.04 -19.77
N PRO A 174 -4.48 -1.19 -20.45
CA PRO A 174 -5.62 -1.34 -21.34
C PRO A 174 -6.95 -1.05 -20.64
N LYS A 175 -7.90 -0.51 -21.37
CA LYS A 175 -9.23 -0.28 -20.85
C LYS A 175 -9.81 -1.60 -20.30
N ASP A 176 -10.52 -1.52 -19.18
CA ASP A 176 -11.17 -2.65 -18.48
C ASP A 176 -10.18 -3.71 -17.93
N SER A 177 -8.89 -3.38 -17.75
CA SER A 177 -7.91 -4.28 -17.16
C SER A 177 -7.96 -4.33 -15.62
N LEU A 178 -8.69 -3.44 -14.95
CA LEU A 178 -8.83 -3.45 -13.49
C LEU A 178 -9.72 -4.61 -13.02
N VAL A 179 -9.16 -5.46 -12.17
CA VAL A 179 -9.85 -6.63 -11.58
C VAL A 179 -10.47 -6.23 -10.24
N TRP A 180 -11.80 -6.15 -10.18
CA TRP A 180 -12.54 -5.82 -8.96
C TRP A 180 -12.79 -7.05 -8.09
N ARG A 181 -12.48 -6.94 -6.80
CA ARG A 181 -12.58 -8.03 -5.83
C ARG A 181 -13.34 -7.58 -4.58
N PRO A 182 -14.37 -8.31 -4.14
CA PRO A 182 -15.22 -7.89 -3.01
C PRO A 182 -14.60 -8.16 -1.63
N GLU A 183 -13.46 -8.84 -1.57
CA GLU A 183 -12.78 -9.15 -0.31
C GLU A 183 -12.25 -7.87 0.34
N ILE A 184 -12.41 -7.75 1.65
CA ILE A 184 -11.84 -6.66 2.45
C ILE A 184 -10.43 -7.07 2.85
N ILE A 185 -9.42 -6.30 2.44
CA ILE A 185 -8.01 -6.59 2.74
C ILE A 185 -7.41 -5.66 3.80
N ALA A 186 -8.02 -4.50 4.04
CA ALA A 186 -7.52 -3.52 5.01
C ALA A 186 -8.64 -2.93 5.87
N LEU A 187 -8.28 -2.51 7.08
CA LEU A 187 -9.14 -1.89 8.08
C LEU A 187 -8.50 -0.59 8.53
N ALA A 188 -9.16 0.55 8.26
CA ALA A 188 -8.76 1.84 8.85
C ALA A 188 -9.30 1.97 10.27
N ARG A 189 -8.47 2.50 11.14
CA ARG A 189 -8.79 2.81 12.54
C ARG A 189 -9.42 4.18 12.72
#